data_81082ab06bfa6bdea56c984479cfb11e
#
_entry.id   81082ab06bfa6bdea56c984479cfb11e
#
_cell.length_a   1.000
_cell.length_b   1.000
_cell.length_c   1.000
_cell.angle_alpha   90.00
_cell.angle_beta   90.00
_cell.angle_gamma   90.00
#
_symmetry.space_group_name_H-M   'P 1'
#
loop_
_entity.id
_entity.type
_entity.pdbx_description
1 polymer ?
#
loop_
_entity_poly.entity_id
_entity_poly.type
_entity_poly.pdbx_seq_one_letter_code
_entity_poly.pdbx_strand_id
1 'polypeptide(L)'
;MSKFVKQLMMDNLQSRLQDVGDVFVVSLGQLDAQKTTDLRLTLRKKNISLQLVKNALAKRVLAETPLAPALENLSGMLALCWGGEDVVDLAKELNRLAELDDFKEVECRGGAMDGSKLDPDDLKKVAKWPTRTEQLSILSGQMLSAGATLSGQFLGGGSSLAGQIKNRVANGNWDCFFIYCGIMCLLPRPWEAV
;
A
#
# COMPACT_ATOMS: atom_id res chain seq x y z
N MET A 1 -24.90 -23.48 -25.70
CA MET A 1 -23.57 -23.11 -26.23
C MET A 1 -22.96 -24.29 -26.95
N SER A 2 -22.47 -24.10 -28.18
CA SER A 2 -21.82 -25.16 -28.95
C SER A 2 -20.46 -25.52 -28.35
N LYS A 3 -19.93 -26.72 -28.65
CA LYS A 3 -18.61 -27.18 -28.22
C LYS A 3 -17.51 -26.21 -28.69
N PHE A 4 -17.61 -25.76 -29.94
CA PHE A 4 -16.69 -24.83 -30.56
C PHE A 4 -16.56 -23.50 -29.80
N VAL A 5 -17.69 -22.87 -29.41
CA VAL A 5 -17.68 -21.61 -28.65
C VAL A 5 -17.05 -21.79 -27.27
N LYS A 6 -17.29 -22.92 -26.60
CA LYS A 6 -16.65 -23.20 -25.31
C LYS A 6 -15.14 -23.31 -25.44
N GLN A 7 -14.67 -23.94 -26.52
CA GLN A 7 -13.26 -24.12 -26.81
C GLN A 7 -12.58 -22.77 -27.06
N LEU A 8 -13.17 -21.91 -27.91
CA LEU A 8 -12.69 -20.56 -28.14
C LEU A 8 -12.60 -19.73 -26.87
N MET A 9 -13.57 -19.89 -25.97
CA MET A 9 -13.53 -19.18 -24.68
C MET A 9 -12.39 -19.68 -23.77
N MET A 10 -12.13 -20.99 -23.78
CA MET A 10 -11.02 -21.56 -23.01
C MET A 10 -9.68 -21.12 -23.58
N ASP A 11 -9.51 -21.19 -24.91
CA ASP A 11 -8.27 -20.76 -25.58
C ASP A 11 -7.97 -19.25 -25.34
N ASN A 12 -9.01 -18.42 -25.39
CA ASN A 12 -8.87 -17.00 -25.09
C ASN A 12 -8.49 -16.75 -23.62
N LEU A 13 -9.07 -17.50 -22.69
CA LEU A 13 -8.71 -17.42 -21.28
C LEU A 13 -7.27 -17.89 -21.06
N GLN A 14 -6.90 -19.00 -21.65
CA GLN A 14 -5.56 -19.57 -21.56
C GLN A 14 -4.51 -18.59 -22.09
N SER A 15 -4.74 -17.99 -23.27
CA SER A 15 -3.82 -17.01 -23.84
C SER A 15 -3.63 -15.74 -22.98
N ARG A 16 -4.66 -15.34 -22.23
CA ARG A 16 -4.58 -14.18 -21.34
C ARG A 16 -3.91 -14.47 -20.00
N LEU A 17 -3.91 -15.72 -19.56
CA LEU A 17 -3.37 -16.15 -18.28
C LEU A 17 -1.99 -16.79 -18.39
N GLN A 18 -1.42 -16.94 -19.60
CA GLN A 18 -0.13 -17.60 -19.83
C GLN A 18 1.03 -16.94 -19.07
N ASP A 19 1.00 -15.60 -18.97
CA ASP A 19 2.08 -14.80 -18.36
C ASP A 19 1.73 -14.31 -16.94
N VAL A 20 0.65 -14.82 -16.35
CA VAL A 20 0.13 -14.34 -15.07
C VAL A 20 0.46 -15.35 -13.98
N GLY A 21 1.27 -14.93 -12.98
CA GLY A 21 1.59 -15.71 -11.79
C GLY A 21 0.53 -15.64 -10.70
N ASP A 22 -0.19 -14.52 -10.62
CA ASP A 22 -1.06 -14.21 -9.50
C ASP A 22 -2.44 -13.78 -9.97
N VAL A 23 -3.47 -14.38 -9.36
CA VAL A 23 -4.86 -14.11 -9.72
C VAL A 23 -5.70 -14.01 -8.45
N PHE A 24 -6.49 -12.94 -8.34
CA PHE A 24 -7.51 -12.82 -7.32
C PHE A 24 -8.89 -13.11 -7.89
N VAL A 25 -9.71 -13.74 -7.06
CA VAL A 25 -11.08 -14.10 -7.38
C VAL A 25 -12.04 -13.23 -6.60
N VAL A 26 -12.86 -12.51 -7.33
CA VAL A 26 -13.84 -11.58 -6.78
C VAL A 26 -15.24 -12.06 -7.15
N SER A 27 -16.14 -12.06 -6.18
CA SER A 27 -17.56 -12.24 -6.42
C SER A 27 -18.15 -10.89 -6.78
N LEU A 28 -18.73 -10.78 -7.96
CA LEU A 28 -19.53 -9.63 -8.35
C LEU A 28 -21.00 -10.00 -8.10
N GLY A 29 -21.59 -9.33 -7.10
CA GLY A 29 -23.02 -9.48 -6.83
C GLY A 29 -23.90 -8.86 -7.94
N GLN A 30 -25.06 -8.38 -7.59
CA GLN A 30 -25.98 -7.76 -8.54
C GLN A 30 -25.61 -6.28 -8.78
N LEU A 31 -24.42 -6.04 -9.32
CA LEU A 31 -23.96 -4.70 -9.68
C LEU A 31 -24.73 -4.14 -10.86
N ASP A 32 -25.12 -2.88 -10.76
CA ASP A 32 -25.68 -2.12 -11.86
C ASP A 32 -24.68 -1.95 -13.01
N ALA A 33 -25.19 -1.80 -14.24
CA ALA A 33 -24.36 -1.67 -15.43
C ALA A 33 -23.42 -0.47 -15.37
N GLN A 34 -23.88 0.67 -14.83
CA GLN A 34 -23.07 1.87 -14.65
C GLN A 34 -21.92 1.60 -13.67
N LYS A 35 -22.20 1.08 -12.49
CA LYS A 35 -21.20 0.72 -11.48
C LYS A 35 -20.17 -0.27 -12.01
N THR A 36 -20.60 -1.26 -12.77
CA THR A 36 -19.68 -2.22 -13.41
C THR A 36 -18.73 -1.55 -14.40
N THR A 37 -19.22 -0.56 -15.14
CA THR A 37 -18.38 0.19 -16.09
C THR A 37 -17.37 1.07 -15.35
N ASP A 38 -17.79 1.76 -14.31
CA ASP A 38 -16.92 2.61 -13.49
C ASP A 38 -15.85 1.78 -12.77
N LEU A 39 -16.22 0.62 -12.24
CA LEU A 39 -15.29 -0.34 -11.66
C LEU A 39 -14.21 -0.76 -12.67
N ARG A 40 -14.61 -1.14 -13.87
CA ARG A 40 -13.66 -1.51 -14.92
C ARG A 40 -12.77 -0.36 -15.34
N LEU A 41 -13.30 0.87 -15.43
CA LEU A 41 -12.51 2.05 -15.75
C LEU A 41 -11.49 2.36 -14.66
N THR A 42 -11.88 2.25 -13.39
CA THR A 42 -11.00 2.47 -12.24
C THR A 42 -9.86 1.45 -12.20
N LEU A 43 -10.16 0.17 -12.41
CA LEU A 43 -9.16 -0.90 -12.45
C LEU A 43 -8.21 -0.75 -13.65
N ARG A 44 -8.73 -0.40 -14.82
CA ARG A 44 -7.89 -0.17 -16.03
C ARG A 44 -6.90 0.97 -15.88
N LYS A 45 -7.22 2.03 -15.10
CA LYS A 45 -6.28 3.12 -14.81
C LYS A 45 -5.01 2.61 -14.10
N LYS A 46 -5.11 1.48 -13.41
CA LYS A 46 -4.01 0.81 -12.70
C LYS A 46 -3.51 -0.45 -13.42
N ASN A 47 -3.83 -0.60 -14.70
CA ASN A 47 -3.46 -1.77 -15.51
C ASN A 47 -3.96 -3.11 -14.95
N ILE A 48 -5.03 -3.08 -14.15
CA ILE A 48 -5.67 -4.29 -13.62
C ILE A 48 -6.77 -4.73 -14.59
N SER A 49 -6.71 -5.98 -15.00
CA SER A 49 -7.70 -6.61 -15.86
C SER A 49 -8.73 -7.35 -15.02
N LEU A 50 -10.00 -7.09 -15.28
CA LEU A 50 -11.13 -7.79 -14.65
C LEU A 50 -11.94 -8.51 -15.71
N GLN A 51 -12.07 -9.83 -15.58
CA GLN A 51 -12.83 -10.64 -16.50
C GLN A 51 -13.81 -11.56 -15.75
N LEU A 52 -15.08 -11.46 -16.09
CA LEU A 52 -16.10 -12.41 -15.67
C LEU A 52 -15.88 -13.74 -16.36
N VAL A 53 -15.89 -14.82 -15.59
CA VAL A 53 -15.64 -16.17 -16.08
C VAL A 53 -16.76 -17.12 -15.70
N LYS A 54 -16.95 -18.13 -16.53
CA LYS A 54 -17.80 -19.26 -16.21
C LYS A 54 -17.00 -20.28 -15.43
N ASN A 55 -17.37 -20.54 -14.18
CA ASN A 55 -16.60 -21.39 -13.24
C ASN A 55 -16.21 -22.75 -13.83
N ALA A 56 -17.13 -23.40 -14.55
CA ALA A 56 -16.85 -24.71 -15.15
C ALA A 56 -15.78 -24.66 -16.25
N LEU A 57 -15.66 -23.57 -16.99
CA LEU A 57 -14.63 -23.38 -18.01
C LEU A 57 -13.32 -22.94 -17.39
N ALA A 58 -13.39 -22.00 -16.47
CA ALA A 58 -12.21 -21.51 -15.75
C ALA A 58 -11.50 -22.63 -14.99
N LYS A 59 -12.23 -23.49 -14.28
CA LYS A 59 -11.65 -24.66 -13.60
C LYS A 59 -10.89 -25.59 -14.52
N ARG A 60 -11.35 -25.78 -15.76
CA ARG A 60 -10.65 -26.63 -16.73
C ARG A 60 -9.35 -25.99 -17.23
N VAL A 61 -9.38 -24.71 -17.52
CA VAL A 61 -8.21 -23.96 -17.98
C VAL A 61 -7.14 -23.86 -16.89
N LEU A 62 -7.58 -23.55 -15.66
CA LEU A 62 -6.67 -23.36 -14.54
C LEU A 62 -6.13 -24.68 -13.96
N ALA A 63 -6.78 -25.82 -14.22
CA ALA A 63 -6.28 -27.12 -13.78
C ALA A 63 -4.89 -27.46 -14.33
N GLU A 64 -4.51 -26.91 -15.48
CA GLU A 64 -3.20 -27.09 -16.12
C GLU A 64 -2.17 -26.05 -15.68
N THR A 65 -2.59 -25.03 -14.89
CA THR A 65 -1.74 -23.93 -14.45
C THR A 65 -1.54 -23.96 -12.92
N PRO A 66 -0.47 -23.34 -12.39
CA PRO A 66 -0.27 -23.22 -10.94
C PRO A 66 -1.39 -22.47 -10.21
N LEU A 67 -2.31 -21.86 -10.96
CA LEU A 67 -3.44 -21.11 -10.44
C LEU A 67 -4.67 -21.98 -10.09
N ALA A 68 -4.57 -23.30 -10.23
CA ALA A 68 -5.65 -24.25 -9.92
C ALA A 68 -6.31 -24.03 -8.54
N PRO A 69 -5.56 -23.81 -7.44
CA PRO A 69 -6.14 -23.63 -6.10
C PRO A 69 -7.01 -22.37 -5.96
N ALA A 70 -6.89 -21.39 -6.87
CA ALA A 70 -7.68 -20.15 -6.82
C ALA A 70 -9.19 -20.38 -6.92
N LEU A 71 -9.64 -21.41 -7.64
CA LEU A 71 -11.07 -21.68 -7.89
C LEU A 71 -11.65 -22.85 -7.07
N GLU A 72 -10.88 -23.38 -6.11
CA GLU A 72 -11.38 -24.45 -5.27
C GLU A 72 -12.48 -23.92 -4.33
N ASN A 73 -13.57 -24.69 -4.24
CA ASN A 73 -14.71 -24.42 -3.35
C ASN A 73 -15.44 -23.09 -3.60
N LEU A 74 -15.24 -22.45 -4.72
CA LEU A 74 -15.93 -21.22 -5.06
C LEU A 74 -17.15 -21.48 -5.96
N SER A 75 -18.27 -20.83 -5.58
CA SER A 75 -19.54 -20.88 -6.32
C SER A 75 -20.09 -19.47 -6.51
N GLY A 76 -20.97 -19.30 -7.48
CA GLY A 76 -21.59 -18.00 -7.79
C GLY A 76 -20.98 -17.32 -9.03
N MET A 77 -21.27 -16.02 -9.20
CA MET A 77 -20.69 -15.21 -10.26
C MET A 77 -19.30 -14.77 -9.85
N LEU A 78 -18.29 -15.31 -10.51
CA LEU A 78 -16.89 -15.03 -10.22
C LEU A 78 -16.27 -14.22 -11.35
N ALA A 79 -15.44 -13.28 -10.95
CA ALA A 79 -14.55 -12.55 -11.84
C ALA A 79 -13.11 -12.80 -11.42
N LEU A 80 -12.25 -12.97 -12.41
CA LEU A 80 -10.81 -13.04 -12.22
C LEU A 80 -10.22 -11.64 -12.37
N CYS A 81 -9.38 -11.27 -11.44
CA CYS A 81 -8.62 -10.03 -11.45
C CYS A 81 -7.12 -10.35 -11.49
N TRP A 82 -6.42 -9.79 -12.47
CA TRP A 82 -4.97 -9.94 -12.60
C TRP A 82 -4.34 -8.69 -13.20
N GLY A 83 -3.04 -8.60 -13.13
CA GLY A 83 -2.28 -7.46 -13.63
C GLY A 83 -1.94 -6.48 -12.51
N GLY A 84 -1.56 -5.26 -12.88
CA GLY A 84 -0.96 -4.28 -11.98
C GLY A 84 0.57 -4.39 -12.00
N GLU A 85 1.23 -3.54 -11.22
CA GLU A 85 2.69 -3.58 -11.09
C GLU A 85 3.13 -4.66 -10.11
N ASP A 86 2.38 -4.80 -9.00
CA ASP A 86 2.62 -5.77 -7.94
C ASP A 86 1.30 -6.40 -7.45
N VAL A 87 1.39 -7.62 -6.94
CA VAL A 87 0.28 -8.34 -6.28
C VAL A 87 -0.30 -7.55 -5.12
N VAL A 88 0.57 -6.86 -4.38
CA VAL A 88 0.20 -6.04 -3.23
C VAL A 88 -0.66 -4.85 -3.65
N ASP A 89 -0.32 -4.21 -4.78
CA ASP A 89 -1.10 -3.09 -5.31
C ASP A 89 -2.49 -3.55 -5.74
N LEU A 90 -2.57 -4.72 -6.37
CA LEU A 90 -3.84 -5.33 -6.75
C LEU A 90 -4.70 -5.63 -5.51
N ALA A 91 -4.11 -6.20 -4.45
CA ALA A 91 -4.81 -6.47 -3.20
C ALA A 91 -5.27 -5.18 -2.49
N LYS A 92 -4.45 -4.13 -2.46
CA LYS A 92 -4.78 -2.82 -1.89
C LYS A 92 -5.99 -2.20 -2.62
N GLU A 93 -5.97 -2.23 -3.95
CA GLU A 93 -7.07 -1.67 -4.74
C GLU A 93 -8.38 -2.44 -4.60
N LEU A 94 -8.31 -3.77 -4.57
CA LEU A 94 -9.51 -4.58 -4.36
C LEU A 94 -10.12 -4.33 -2.97
N ASN A 95 -9.29 -4.23 -1.92
CA ASN A 95 -9.78 -3.89 -0.59
C ASN A 95 -10.36 -2.47 -0.53
N ARG A 96 -9.70 -1.51 -1.16
CA ARG A 96 -10.21 -0.14 -1.25
C ARG A 96 -11.57 -0.08 -1.95
N LEU A 97 -11.74 -0.84 -3.03
CA LEU A 97 -13.02 -0.92 -3.74
C LEU A 97 -14.10 -1.58 -2.90
N ALA A 98 -13.76 -2.63 -2.15
CA ALA A 98 -14.70 -3.32 -1.25
C ALA A 98 -15.15 -2.43 -0.07
N GLU A 99 -14.35 -1.46 0.35
CA GLU A 99 -14.68 -0.50 1.41
C GLU A 99 -15.57 0.66 0.93
N LEU A 100 -15.61 0.93 -0.39
CA LEU A 100 -16.44 1.97 -0.95
C LEU A 100 -17.91 1.56 -0.94
N ASP A 101 -18.78 2.46 -0.48
CA ASP A 101 -20.23 2.22 -0.38
C ASP A 101 -20.89 1.86 -1.72
N ASP A 102 -20.34 2.36 -2.81
CA ASP A 102 -20.83 2.10 -4.17
C ASP A 102 -20.56 0.67 -4.64
N PHE A 103 -19.56 -0.01 -4.07
CA PHE A 103 -19.08 -1.34 -4.48
C PHE A 103 -19.17 -2.40 -3.39
N LYS A 104 -20.03 -2.22 -2.38
CA LYS A 104 -20.24 -3.20 -1.28
C LYS A 104 -20.59 -4.61 -1.73
N GLU A 105 -21.10 -4.74 -2.95
CA GLU A 105 -21.45 -6.03 -3.55
C GLU A 105 -20.23 -6.78 -4.12
N VAL A 106 -19.08 -6.14 -4.12
CA VAL A 106 -17.81 -6.72 -4.57
C VAL A 106 -17.13 -7.37 -3.39
N GLU A 107 -17.19 -8.68 -3.31
CA GLU A 107 -16.53 -9.45 -2.26
C GLU A 107 -15.31 -10.17 -2.81
N CYS A 108 -14.17 -9.99 -2.17
CA CYS A 108 -12.98 -10.79 -2.44
C CYS A 108 -13.16 -12.18 -1.83
N ARG A 109 -13.21 -13.22 -2.66
CA ARG A 109 -13.43 -14.62 -2.23
C ARG A 109 -12.13 -15.38 -2.02
N GLY A 110 -11.04 -14.91 -2.54
CA GLY A 110 -9.74 -15.56 -2.44
C GLY A 110 -8.88 -15.31 -3.68
N GLY A 111 -7.87 -16.14 -3.84
CA GLY A 111 -6.98 -16.05 -5.00
C GLY A 111 -5.92 -17.14 -4.98
N ALA A 112 -4.99 -17.03 -5.91
CA ALA A 112 -3.75 -17.78 -5.88
C ALA A 112 -2.58 -16.83 -6.11
N MET A 113 -1.53 -17.03 -5.33
CA MET A 113 -0.26 -16.34 -5.44
C MET A 113 0.86 -17.38 -5.39
N ASP A 114 1.73 -17.38 -6.39
CA ASP A 114 2.84 -18.33 -6.50
C ASP A 114 2.41 -19.81 -6.29
N GLY A 115 1.23 -20.20 -6.79
CA GLY A 115 0.70 -21.55 -6.63
C GLY A 115 0.10 -21.86 -5.25
N SER A 116 0.13 -20.93 -4.31
CA SER A 116 -0.51 -21.06 -3.00
C SER A 116 -1.90 -20.46 -3.03
N LYS A 117 -2.85 -21.12 -2.37
CA LYS A 117 -4.21 -20.59 -2.20
C LYS A 117 -4.20 -19.47 -1.17
N LEU A 118 -4.89 -18.39 -1.49
CA LEU A 118 -5.16 -17.29 -0.58
C LEU A 118 -6.63 -17.30 -0.16
N ASP A 119 -6.86 -17.31 1.12
CA ASP A 119 -8.19 -17.11 1.70
C ASP A 119 -8.53 -15.61 1.79
N PRO A 120 -9.80 -15.22 1.93
CA PRO A 120 -10.20 -13.81 1.98
C PRO A 120 -9.56 -13.02 3.14
N ASP A 121 -9.25 -13.69 4.26
CA ASP A 121 -8.56 -13.05 5.38
C ASP A 121 -7.07 -12.81 5.10
N ASP A 122 -6.44 -13.68 4.31
CA ASP A 122 -5.06 -13.50 3.89
C ASP A 122 -4.92 -12.37 2.87
N LEU A 123 -5.92 -12.15 2.03
CA LEU A 123 -5.96 -10.97 1.15
C LEU A 123 -5.89 -9.66 1.92
N LYS A 124 -6.59 -9.57 3.06
CA LYS A 124 -6.52 -8.39 3.94
C LYS A 124 -5.14 -8.21 4.59
N LYS A 125 -4.42 -9.31 4.82
CA LYS A 125 -3.03 -9.25 5.31
C LYS A 125 -2.08 -8.78 4.21
N VAL A 126 -2.21 -9.35 3.00
CA VAL A 126 -1.40 -8.96 1.84
C VAL A 126 -1.58 -7.48 1.50
N ALA A 127 -2.81 -6.96 1.57
CA ALA A 127 -3.08 -5.55 1.33
C ALA A 127 -2.37 -4.60 2.34
N LYS A 128 -2.00 -5.08 3.52
CA LYS A 128 -1.21 -4.31 4.50
C LYS A 128 0.29 -4.32 4.22
N TRP A 129 0.75 -5.17 3.33
CA TRP A 129 2.16 -5.23 2.98
C TRP A 129 2.60 -3.98 2.21
N PRO A 130 3.83 -3.56 2.39
CA PRO A 130 4.38 -2.47 1.60
C PRO A 130 4.60 -2.94 0.16
N THR A 131 4.36 -2.05 -0.79
CA THR A 131 4.66 -2.28 -2.20
C THR A 131 6.17 -2.39 -2.42
N ARG A 132 6.59 -2.91 -3.56
CA ARG A 132 8.02 -3.06 -3.88
C ARG A 132 8.78 -1.73 -3.77
N THR A 133 8.19 -0.65 -4.25
CA THR A 133 8.77 0.69 -4.17
C THR A 133 8.87 1.19 -2.73
N GLU A 134 7.84 0.94 -1.92
CA GLU A 134 7.84 1.25 -0.49
C GLU A 134 8.89 0.42 0.27
N GLN A 135 9.05 -0.87 -0.04
CA GLN A 135 10.07 -1.73 0.54
C GLN A 135 11.48 -1.22 0.25
N LEU A 136 11.76 -0.83 -1.00
CA LEU A 136 13.04 -0.24 -1.39
C LEU A 136 13.30 1.08 -0.66
N SER A 137 12.28 1.92 -0.49
CA SER A 137 12.41 3.18 0.25
C SER A 137 12.69 2.94 1.73
N ILE A 138 12.05 1.94 2.35
CA ILE A 138 12.29 1.54 3.74
C ILE A 138 13.73 1.04 3.91
N LEU A 139 14.19 0.16 3.01
CA LEU A 139 15.55 -0.37 3.05
C LEU A 139 16.60 0.74 2.88
N SER A 140 16.43 1.62 1.90
CA SER A 140 17.32 2.77 1.72
C SER A 140 17.31 3.71 2.94
N GLY A 141 16.14 3.95 3.52
CA GLY A 141 15.99 4.72 4.76
C GLY A 141 16.73 4.08 5.94
N GLN A 142 16.65 2.75 6.09
CA GLN A 142 17.37 2.04 7.14
C GLN A 142 18.89 2.13 6.96
N MET A 143 19.39 2.01 5.74
CA MET A 143 20.83 2.15 5.46
C MET A 143 21.35 3.58 5.76
N LEU A 144 20.55 4.59 5.45
CA LEU A 144 20.90 5.99 5.68
C LEU A 144 20.64 6.45 7.13
N SER A 145 19.82 5.73 7.90
CA SER A 145 19.43 6.11 9.26
C SER A 145 20.60 6.22 10.22
N ALA A 146 21.61 5.38 10.08
CA ALA A 146 22.81 5.42 10.91
C ALA A 146 23.57 6.73 10.71
N GLY A 147 23.74 7.17 9.45
CA GLY A 147 24.37 8.46 9.13
C GLY A 147 23.52 9.66 9.57
N ALA A 148 22.20 9.58 9.38
CA ALA A 148 21.28 10.62 9.78
C ALA A 148 21.23 10.81 11.32
N THR A 149 21.26 9.71 12.09
CA THR A 149 21.33 9.78 13.56
C THR A 149 22.63 10.39 14.04
N LEU A 150 23.76 10.01 13.46
CA LEU A 150 25.06 10.63 13.80
C LEU A 150 25.07 12.12 13.48
N SER A 151 24.68 12.51 12.27
CA SER A 151 24.61 13.92 11.89
C SER A 151 23.62 14.71 12.77
N GLY A 152 22.48 14.12 13.10
CA GLY A 152 21.49 14.69 14.02
C GLY A 152 22.04 14.90 15.44
N GLN A 153 22.83 13.97 15.96
CA GLN A 153 23.47 14.10 17.27
C GLN A 153 24.53 15.20 17.29
N PHE A 154 25.34 15.31 16.23
CA PHE A 154 26.33 16.40 16.13
C PHE A 154 25.68 17.77 16.00
N LEU A 155 24.66 17.90 15.17
CA LEU A 155 23.94 19.16 14.96
C LEU A 155 22.96 19.49 16.08
N GLY A 156 22.39 18.47 16.71
CA GLY A 156 21.39 18.58 17.76
C GLY A 156 21.89 19.32 19.00
N GLY A 157 23.14 19.06 19.42
CA GLY A 157 23.76 19.77 20.53
C GLY A 157 23.88 21.28 20.28
N GLY A 158 24.35 21.66 19.09
CA GLY A 158 24.45 23.06 18.70
C GLY A 158 23.08 23.75 18.54
N SER A 159 22.10 23.09 17.97
CA SER A 159 20.75 23.66 17.80
C SER A 159 20.01 23.86 19.12
N SER A 160 20.16 22.92 20.06
CA SER A 160 19.56 23.07 21.41
C SER A 160 20.17 24.23 22.21
N LEU A 161 21.49 24.38 22.15
CA LEU A 161 22.18 25.52 22.78
C LEU A 161 21.77 26.86 22.14
N ALA A 162 21.75 26.91 20.79
CA ALA A 162 21.29 28.09 20.07
C ALA A 162 19.83 28.45 20.40
N GLY A 163 18.96 27.46 20.54
CA GLY A 163 17.57 27.63 20.95
C GLY A 163 17.44 28.16 22.38
N GLN A 164 18.24 27.65 23.32
CA GLN A 164 18.25 28.11 24.68
C GLN A 164 18.74 29.55 24.78
N ILE A 165 19.81 29.92 24.06
CA ILE A 165 20.31 31.30 24.02
C ILE A 165 19.23 32.21 23.41
N LYS A 166 18.61 31.81 22.30
CA LYS A 166 17.58 32.60 21.66
C LYS A 166 16.36 32.84 22.54
N ASN A 167 15.92 31.83 23.29
CA ASN A 167 14.82 31.96 24.24
C ASN A 167 15.18 32.85 25.42
N ARG A 168 16.42 32.81 25.90
CA ARG A 168 16.89 33.70 26.95
C ARG A 168 16.97 35.14 26.51
N VAL A 169 17.47 35.36 25.29
CA VAL A 169 17.50 36.71 24.69
C VAL A 169 16.09 37.25 24.48
N ALA A 170 15.16 36.42 23.98
CA ALA A 170 13.78 36.83 23.71
C ALA A 170 13.00 37.15 25.01
N ASN A 171 13.27 36.43 26.10
CA ASN A 171 12.59 36.61 27.38
C ASN A 171 13.24 37.69 28.26
N GLY A 172 14.29 38.39 27.80
CA GLY A 172 14.93 39.50 28.51
C GLY A 172 15.59 39.13 29.87
N ASN A 173 15.71 37.84 30.16
CA ASN A 173 16.18 37.35 31.45
C ASN A 173 17.71 37.14 31.42
N TRP A 174 18.44 38.23 31.48
CA TRP A 174 19.91 38.25 31.50
C TRP A 174 20.49 37.87 32.87
N ASP A 175 19.66 37.79 33.93
CA ASP A 175 20.09 37.63 35.30
C ASP A 175 20.77 36.28 35.63
N CYS A 176 20.57 35.24 34.79
CA CYS A 176 21.21 33.95 35.02
C CYS A 176 22.55 33.72 34.31
N PHE A 177 22.96 34.61 33.39
CA PHE A 177 24.27 34.46 32.73
C PHE A 177 25.41 34.95 33.59
N PHE A 178 25.11 35.85 34.56
CA PHE A 178 26.09 36.42 35.51
C PHE A 178 26.44 35.47 36.67
N ILE A 179 25.58 34.50 36.99
CA ILE A 179 25.81 33.60 38.14
C ILE A 179 26.79 32.47 37.82
N TYR A 180 26.98 32.12 36.55
CA TYR A 180 27.89 31.03 36.15
C TYR A 180 29.27 31.49 35.69
N CYS A 181 29.48 32.77 35.49
CA CYS A 181 30.79 33.34 35.22
C CYS A 181 31.24 34.13 36.47
N GLY A 182 31.71 33.39 37.48
CA GLY A 182 32.11 33.88 38.77
C GLY A 182 33.33 34.83 38.84
N ILE A 183 33.52 35.68 37.83
CA ILE A 183 34.65 36.64 37.81
C ILE A 183 34.22 37.94 37.09
N MET A 184 33.14 38.59 37.45
CA MET A 184 32.98 40.02 37.10
C MET A 184 31.78 40.67 37.82
N CYS A 185 31.77 40.59 39.11
CA CYS A 185 30.82 41.29 39.94
C CYS A 185 31.49 42.55 40.53
N LEU A 186 31.91 43.47 39.66
CA LEU A 186 32.42 44.76 40.10
C LEU A 186 32.39 45.82 38.99
N LEU A 187 31.20 46.00 38.34
CA LEU A 187 30.99 47.28 37.62
C LEU A 187 29.51 47.68 37.76
N PRO A 188 29.30 48.96 38.24
CA PRO A 188 27.94 49.47 38.41
C PRO A 188 27.23 49.66 37.06
N ARG A 189 25.94 49.37 37.03
CA ARG A 189 25.08 49.50 35.86
C ARG A 189 24.98 50.99 35.43
N PRO A 190 25.34 51.36 34.19
CA PRO A 190 25.34 52.75 33.75
C PRO A 190 23.97 53.27 33.26
N TRP A 191 22.83 52.64 33.54
CA TRP A 191 21.55 53.05 32.96
C TRP A 191 20.40 53.23 33.98
N GLU A 192 20.68 53.31 35.29
CA GLU A 192 19.68 53.68 36.33
C GLU A 192 19.66 55.14 36.67
N ALA A 193 19.89 56.01 35.68
CA ALA A 193 19.73 57.45 35.87
C ALA A 193 19.15 58.06 34.59
N VAL A 194 17.81 58.01 34.40
CA VAL A 194 16.89 59.04 33.90
C VAL A 194 15.46 58.56 34.12
#